data_5298360ad42bb7742c3b278903c3a0ac
#
_entry.id   5298360ad42bb7742c3b278903c3a0ac
#
_cell.length_a   1.000
_cell.length_b   1.000
_cell.length_c   1.000
_cell.angle_alpha   90.00
_cell.angle_beta   90.00
_cell.angle_gamma   90.00
#
_symmetry.space_group_name_H-M   'P 1'
#
loop_
_entity.id
_entity.type
_entity.pdbx_description
1 polymer ?
#
loop_
_entity_poly.entity_id
_entity_poly.type
_entity_poly.pdbx_seq_one_letter_code
_entity_poly.pdbx_strand_id
1 'polypeptide(L)'
;MDILSATILLFLILDPLGNIPIFLSYLEKSKSRYKILARELILALIILYVFLFFGRQFLQALHLKQEAVAISGAIILFIIALRMIFPTSKANVDEEIEGDPLLVPLAIPLVAGPSILATLILLVSQYPDKLYDFSIALFIAWFLSAIILFSAIALQKYLGKRGLIAIERLMGMVLIAVAVQMFLDGIKTFLSTTQ
;
A
#
# COMPACT_ATOMS: atom_id res chain seq x y z
N MET A 1 8.19 3.92 -18.27
CA MET A 1 7.41 4.65 -17.25
C MET A 1 8.26 5.81 -16.74
N ASP A 2 7.71 6.99 -16.59
CA ASP A 2 8.37 8.19 -16.04
C ASP A 2 8.15 8.31 -14.53
N ILE A 3 8.91 9.19 -13.87
CA ILE A 3 8.86 9.38 -12.40
C ILE A 3 7.44 9.78 -11.96
N LEU A 4 6.77 10.66 -12.71
CA LEU A 4 5.43 11.13 -12.35
C LEU A 4 4.41 10.01 -12.34
N SER A 5 4.36 9.20 -13.41
CA SER A 5 3.47 8.05 -13.51
C SER A 5 3.74 7.01 -12.42
N ALA A 6 5.02 6.75 -12.13
CA ALA A 6 5.41 5.86 -11.04
C ALA A 6 4.97 6.40 -9.67
N THR A 7 5.16 7.71 -9.43
CA THR A 7 4.73 8.35 -8.17
C THR A 7 3.22 8.23 -7.99
N ILE A 8 2.43 8.53 -9.02
CA ILE A 8 0.97 8.44 -8.96
C ILE A 8 0.54 7.00 -8.67
N LEU A 9 1.10 6.02 -9.40
CA LEU A 9 0.78 4.62 -9.20
C LEU A 9 1.09 4.17 -7.76
N LEU A 10 2.31 4.44 -7.28
CA LEU A 10 2.73 4.07 -5.93
C LEU A 10 1.90 4.78 -4.86
N PHE A 11 1.57 6.05 -5.07
CA PHE A 11 0.72 6.81 -4.16
C PHE A 11 -0.71 6.23 -4.07
N LEU A 12 -1.29 5.84 -5.22
CA LEU A 12 -2.61 5.20 -5.25
C LEU A 12 -2.60 3.85 -4.52
N ILE A 13 -1.55 3.04 -4.71
CA ILE A 13 -1.46 1.73 -4.05
C ILE A 13 -1.15 1.86 -2.55
N LEU A 14 -0.36 2.87 -2.14
CA LEU A 14 -0.16 3.22 -0.72
C LEU A 14 -1.45 3.64 -0.04
N ASP A 15 -2.39 4.20 -0.83
CA ASP A 15 -3.73 4.59 -0.43
C ASP A 15 -3.82 5.28 0.95
N PRO A 16 -3.15 6.43 1.12
CA PRO A 16 -3.16 7.12 2.42
C PRO A 16 -4.55 7.58 2.83
N LEU A 17 -5.43 7.88 1.89
CA LEU A 17 -6.79 8.35 2.16
C LEU A 17 -7.69 7.23 2.69
N GLY A 18 -7.63 6.06 2.08
CA GLY A 18 -8.36 4.87 2.54
C GLY A 18 -7.84 4.33 3.86
N ASN A 19 -6.57 4.57 4.17
CA ASN A 19 -5.96 4.15 5.43
C ASN A 19 -6.29 5.10 6.61
N ILE A 20 -6.80 6.34 6.37
CA ILE A 20 -7.12 7.30 7.45
C ILE A 20 -8.02 6.71 8.54
N PRO A 21 -9.17 6.06 8.25
CA PRO A 21 -10.05 5.54 9.29
C PRO A 21 -9.34 4.52 10.18
N ILE A 22 -8.53 3.66 9.59
CA ILE A 22 -7.79 2.62 10.30
C ILE A 22 -6.73 3.25 11.20
N PHE A 23 -5.93 4.18 10.66
CA PHE A 23 -4.93 4.91 11.46
C PHE A 23 -5.56 5.67 12.63
N LEU A 24 -6.69 6.32 12.41
CA LEU A 24 -7.40 7.03 13.48
C LEU A 24 -7.86 6.09 14.59
N SER A 25 -8.40 4.92 14.26
CA SER A 25 -8.88 3.95 15.27
C SER A 25 -7.76 3.47 16.19
N TYR A 26 -6.54 3.30 15.68
CA TYR A 26 -5.37 2.93 16.47
C TYR A 26 -4.80 4.12 17.26
N LEU A 27 -4.77 5.29 16.64
CA LEU A 27 -4.19 6.48 17.27
C LEU A 27 -5.07 7.07 18.37
N GLU A 28 -6.40 6.89 18.33
CA GLU A 28 -7.32 7.39 19.36
C GLU A 28 -7.01 6.84 20.74
N LYS A 29 -6.50 5.63 20.83
CA LYS A 29 -6.16 4.93 22.10
C LYS A 29 -4.81 5.35 22.71
N SER A 30 -3.95 6.10 22.00
CA SER A 30 -2.58 6.42 22.42
C SER A 30 -2.37 7.90 22.75
N LYS A 31 -1.58 8.15 23.81
CA LYS A 31 -1.13 9.50 24.20
C LYS A 31 -0.01 10.04 23.29
N SER A 32 0.72 9.18 22.58
CA SER A 32 1.88 9.55 21.74
C SER A 32 1.63 9.37 20.25
N ARG A 33 0.45 9.74 19.79
CA ARG A 33 -0.07 9.51 18.41
C ARG A 33 0.93 9.81 17.30
N TYR A 34 1.53 11.00 17.31
CA TYR A 34 2.45 11.43 16.25
C TYR A 34 3.79 10.68 16.27
N LYS A 35 4.28 10.28 17.46
CA LYS A 35 5.53 9.50 17.56
C LYS A 35 5.33 8.09 17.00
N ILE A 36 4.20 7.46 17.32
CA ILE A 36 3.85 6.15 16.78
C ILE A 36 3.72 6.23 15.27
N LEU A 37 2.94 7.20 14.76
CA LEU A 37 2.76 7.38 13.32
C LEU A 37 4.10 7.59 12.59
N ALA A 38 4.98 8.47 13.11
CA ALA A 38 6.29 8.71 12.51
C ALA A 38 7.14 7.44 12.48
N ARG A 39 7.18 6.67 13.58
CA ARG A 39 7.91 5.41 13.67
C ARG A 39 7.41 4.40 12.64
N GLU A 40 6.09 4.19 12.55
CA GLU A 40 5.48 3.25 11.62
C GLU A 40 5.72 3.63 10.15
N LEU A 41 5.63 4.92 9.82
CA LEU A 41 5.92 5.41 8.48
C LEU A 41 7.39 5.24 8.10
N ILE A 42 8.32 5.47 9.03
CA ILE A 42 9.76 5.25 8.80
C ILE A 42 10.04 3.75 8.60
N LEU A 43 9.47 2.87 9.44
CA LEU A 43 9.62 1.43 9.29
C LEU A 43 9.06 0.95 7.96
N ALA A 44 7.87 1.43 7.56
CA ALA A 44 7.29 1.12 6.26
C ALA A 44 8.21 1.58 5.11
N LEU A 45 8.79 2.79 5.20
CA LEU A 45 9.73 3.28 4.18
C LEU A 45 10.97 2.38 4.07
N ILE A 46 11.54 1.96 5.20
CA ILE A 46 12.70 1.06 5.19
C ILE A 46 12.34 -0.26 4.50
N ILE A 47 11.19 -0.86 4.83
CA ILE A 47 10.74 -2.10 4.21
C ILE A 47 10.53 -1.91 2.70
N LEU A 48 9.87 -0.83 2.29
CA LEU A 48 9.65 -0.52 0.88
C LEU A 48 10.96 -0.37 0.11
N TYR A 49 11.97 0.28 0.70
CA TYR A 49 13.29 0.37 0.08
C TYR A 49 14.03 -0.96 0.03
N VAL A 50 13.94 -1.78 1.08
CA VAL A 50 14.50 -3.14 1.05
C VAL A 50 13.92 -3.93 -0.11
N PHE A 51 12.59 -3.90 -0.31
CA PHE A 51 11.96 -4.58 -1.43
C PHE A 51 12.24 -3.93 -2.79
N LEU A 52 12.41 -2.62 -2.86
CA LEU A 52 12.81 -1.93 -4.08
C LEU A 52 14.20 -2.39 -4.55
N PHE A 53 15.17 -2.49 -3.63
CA PHE A 53 16.55 -2.82 -3.98
C PHE A 53 16.81 -4.33 -4.06
N PHE A 54 16.18 -5.12 -3.20
CA PHE A 54 16.46 -6.55 -3.03
C PHE A 54 15.31 -7.46 -3.44
N GLY A 55 14.13 -6.91 -3.78
CA GLY A 55 12.94 -7.71 -4.09
C GLY A 55 13.14 -8.66 -5.28
N ARG A 56 13.89 -8.25 -6.30
CA ARG A 56 14.22 -9.11 -7.45
C ARG A 56 15.07 -10.31 -7.03
N GLN A 57 16.10 -10.09 -6.21
CA GLN A 57 16.97 -11.15 -5.68
C GLN A 57 16.17 -12.13 -4.79
N PHE A 58 15.25 -11.56 -3.99
CA PHE A 58 14.36 -12.35 -3.16
C PHE A 58 13.46 -13.29 -4.00
N LEU A 59 12.87 -12.78 -5.09
CA LEU A 59 12.09 -13.62 -6.01
C LEU A 59 12.93 -14.71 -6.66
N GLN A 60 14.13 -14.38 -7.10
CA GLN A 60 15.05 -15.34 -7.71
C GLN A 60 15.43 -16.45 -6.72
N ALA A 61 15.71 -16.11 -5.47
CA ALA A 61 16.02 -17.07 -4.41
C ALA A 61 14.86 -18.02 -4.10
N LEU A 62 13.62 -17.54 -4.22
CA LEU A 62 12.41 -18.35 -4.05
C LEU A 62 11.93 -19.04 -5.32
N HIS A 63 12.63 -18.89 -6.45
CA HIS A 63 12.23 -19.39 -7.78
C HIS A 63 10.81 -18.92 -8.19
N LEU A 64 10.39 -17.75 -7.73
CA LEU A 64 9.09 -17.18 -8.06
C LEU A 64 9.18 -16.34 -9.33
N LYS A 65 8.22 -16.56 -10.23
CA LYS A 65 8.08 -15.75 -11.44
C LYS A 65 7.44 -14.41 -11.10
N GLN A 66 7.85 -13.35 -11.81
CA GLN A 66 7.32 -11.98 -11.62
C GLN A 66 5.82 -11.91 -11.87
N GLU A 67 5.32 -12.67 -12.86
CA GLU A 67 3.92 -12.74 -13.21
C GLU A 67 3.06 -13.28 -12.04
N ALA A 68 3.58 -14.28 -11.34
CA ALA A 68 2.90 -14.84 -10.17
C ALA A 68 2.77 -13.82 -9.05
N VAL A 69 3.82 -13.00 -8.83
CA VAL A 69 3.80 -11.93 -7.82
C VAL A 69 2.86 -10.79 -8.23
N ALA A 70 2.85 -10.41 -9.52
CA ALA A 70 1.93 -9.40 -10.04
C ALA A 70 0.47 -9.83 -9.87
N ILE A 71 0.14 -11.06 -10.24
CA ILE A 71 -1.21 -11.63 -10.11
C ILE A 71 -1.61 -11.74 -8.64
N SER A 72 -0.74 -12.24 -7.76
CA SER A 72 -1.03 -12.35 -6.32
C SER A 72 -1.22 -10.99 -5.65
N GLY A 73 -0.38 -10.02 -5.98
CA GLY A 73 -0.51 -8.63 -5.51
C GLY A 73 -1.82 -7.99 -5.98
N ALA A 74 -2.21 -8.21 -7.24
CA ALA A 74 -3.46 -7.74 -7.79
C ALA A 74 -4.68 -8.36 -7.08
N ILE A 75 -4.67 -9.66 -6.80
CA ILE A 75 -5.74 -10.34 -6.05
C ILE A 75 -5.89 -9.75 -4.65
N ILE A 76 -4.78 -9.56 -3.95
CA ILE A 76 -4.80 -8.98 -2.59
C ILE A 76 -5.31 -7.55 -2.62
N LEU A 77 -4.84 -6.73 -3.57
CA LEU A 77 -5.29 -5.36 -3.75
C LEU A 77 -6.80 -5.31 -4.04
N PHE A 78 -7.30 -6.22 -4.89
CA PHE A 78 -8.71 -6.34 -5.21
C PHE A 78 -9.56 -6.67 -3.97
N ILE A 79 -9.10 -7.61 -3.13
CA ILE A 79 -9.79 -7.97 -1.88
C ILE A 79 -9.83 -6.78 -0.92
N ILE A 80 -8.71 -6.05 -0.77
CA ILE A 80 -8.65 -4.85 0.07
C ILE A 80 -9.63 -3.79 -0.44
N ALA A 81 -9.61 -3.51 -1.72
CA ALA A 81 -10.50 -2.53 -2.36
C ALA A 81 -11.98 -2.89 -2.22
N LEU A 82 -12.34 -4.19 -2.32
CA LEU A 82 -13.70 -4.65 -2.05
C LEU A 82 -14.12 -4.38 -0.59
N ARG A 83 -13.24 -4.61 0.38
CA ARG A 83 -13.54 -4.34 1.80
C ARG A 83 -13.77 -2.85 2.08
N MET A 84 -13.07 -1.96 1.36
CA MET A 84 -13.27 -0.51 1.46
C MET A 84 -14.64 -0.09 0.93
N ILE A 85 -15.13 -0.71 -0.16
CA ILE A 85 -16.43 -0.38 -0.76
C ILE A 85 -17.57 -1.01 0.04
N PHE A 86 -17.40 -2.27 0.45
CA PHE A 86 -18.38 -3.06 1.15
C PHE A 86 -17.86 -3.43 2.55
N PRO A 87 -17.85 -2.50 3.51
CA PRO A 87 -17.39 -2.79 4.85
C PRO A 87 -18.25 -3.89 5.45
N THR A 88 -17.67 -5.03 5.74
CA THR A 88 -18.35 -6.12 6.45
C THR A 88 -18.63 -5.64 7.86
N SER A 89 -19.91 -5.72 8.26
CA SER A 89 -20.36 -5.41 9.62
C SER A 89 -19.45 -6.10 10.62
N LYS A 90 -18.73 -5.29 11.44
CA LYS A 90 -17.98 -5.72 12.63
C LYS A 90 -17.45 -7.17 12.59
N ALA A 91 -16.54 -7.48 11.69
CA ALA A 91 -15.57 -8.51 12.00
C ALA A 91 -14.73 -7.94 13.15
N ASN A 92 -14.86 -8.58 14.29
CA ASN A 92 -14.19 -8.25 15.53
C ASN A 92 -12.69 -7.98 15.28
N VAL A 93 -12.29 -6.72 15.28
CA VAL A 93 -10.91 -6.30 15.47
C VAL A 93 -10.59 -6.37 16.98
N ASP A 94 -11.33 -7.22 17.69
CA ASP A 94 -11.13 -7.56 19.10
C ASP A 94 -10.21 -8.77 19.28
N GLU A 95 -9.36 -9.08 18.32
CA GLU A 95 -8.07 -9.66 18.71
C GLU A 95 -7.28 -8.50 19.31
N GLU A 96 -7.49 -8.29 20.60
CA GLU A 96 -6.61 -7.54 21.47
C GLU A 96 -5.22 -8.17 21.34
N ILE A 97 -4.43 -7.66 20.41
CA ILE A 97 -2.99 -7.82 20.47
C ILE A 97 -2.59 -6.93 21.65
N GLU A 98 -2.59 -7.54 22.85
CA GLU A 98 -2.00 -6.94 24.03
C GLU A 98 -0.53 -6.66 23.73
N GLY A 99 -0.21 -5.42 23.45
CA GLY A 99 1.15 -4.94 23.18
C GLY A 99 1.15 -3.60 22.46
N ASP A 100 2.25 -2.90 22.56
CA ASP A 100 2.51 -1.69 21.79
C ASP A 100 2.34 -2.03 20.29
N PRO A 101 1.56 -1.32 19.46
CA PRO A 101 1.31 -1.64 18.05
C PRO A 101 2.56 -1.38 17.19
N LEU A 102 3.60 -2.20 17.40
CA LEU A 102 5.00 -1.98 17.02
C LEU A 102 5.21 -2.56 15.66
N LEU A 103 4.75 -2.95 14.76
CA LEU A 103 5.03 -3.48 13.42
C LEU A 103 3.79 -4.02 12.71
N VAL A 104 2.88 -4.50 13.49
CA VAL A 104 1.64 -5.07 13.00
C VAL A 104 0.52 -4.47 13.84
N PRO A 105 -0.42 -3.70 13.28
CA PRO A 105 -0.85 -3.71 11.88
C PRO A 105 -0.56 -2.43 11.07
N LEU A 106 0.20 -1.46 11.57
CA LEU A 106 0.30 -0.15 10.92
C LEU A 106 1.38 -0.07 9.83
N ALA A 107 2.62 -0.55 10.09
CA ALA A 107 3.67 -0.55 9.07
C ALA A 107 3.47 -1.70 8.08
N ILE A 108 3.16 -2.89 8.56
CA ILE A 108 2.86 -4.09 7.80
C ILE A 108 1.54 -4.65 8.33
N PRO A 109 0.49 -4.83 7.55
CA PRO A 109 0.38 -4.73 6.09
C PRO A 109 -0.19 -3.42 5.53
N LEU A 110 -0.45 -2.39 6.35
CA LEU A 110 -1.18 -1.20 5.92
C LEU A 110 -0.40 -0.30 4.96
N VAL A 111 0.82 0.09 5.30
CA VAL A 111 1.62 0.98 4.44
C VAL A 111 2.53 0.16 3.52
N ALA A 112 3.30 -0.79 4.08
CA ALA A 112 4.13 -1.71 3.29
C ALA A 112 3.39 -3.03 3.03
N GLY A 113 2.21 -2.94 2.44
CA GLY A 113 1.37 -4.10 2.13
C GLY A 113 1.89 -4.94 0.97
N PRO A 114 1.39 -6.18 0.80
CA PRO A 114 1.87 -7.09 -0.25
C PRO A 114 1.65 -6.55 -1.66
N SER A 115 0.63 -5.74 -1.90
CA SER A 115 0.36 -5.12 -3.20
C SER A 115 1.42 -4.11 -3.61
N ILE A 116 1.84 -3.21 -2.70
CA ILE A 116 2.89 -2.24 -2.99
C ILE A 116 4.25 -2.93 -3.15
N LEU A 117 4.54 -3.95 -2.34
CA LEU A 117 5.77 -4.74 -2.46
C LEU A 117 5.84 -5.45 -3.80
N ALA A 118 4.75 -6.11 -4.22
CA ALA A 118 4.64 -6.75 -5.55
C ALA A 118 4.84 -5.73 -6.68
N THR A 119 4.23 -4.54 -6.56
CA THR A 119 4.36 -3.48 -7.56
C THR A 119 5.80 -2.97 -7.66
N LEU A 120 6.49 -2.75 -6.54
CA LEU A 120 7.89 -2.31 -6.53
C LEU A 120 8.80 -3.33 -7.23
N ILE A 121 8.63 -4.62 -6.90
CA ILE A 121 9.39 -5.70 -7.53
C ILE A 121 9.12 -5.73 -9.04
N LEU A 122 7.86 -5.60 -9.44
CA LEU A 122 7.46 -5.60 -10.85
C LEU A 122 8.07 -4.44 -11.61
N LEU A 123 8.00 -3.21 -11.06
CA LEU A 123 8.58 -2.01 -11.67
C LEU A 123 10.08 -2.15 -11.91
N VAL A 124 10.83 -2.57 -10.89
CA VAL A 124 12.29 -2.76 -11.01
C VAL A 124 12.64 -3.91 -11.95
N SER A 125 11.80 -4.92 -12.04
CA SER A 125 12.03 -6.05 -12.93
C SER A 125 11.74 -5.72 -14.39
N GLN A 126 10.72 -4.92 -14.66
CA GLN A 126 10.38 -4.47 -16.02
C GLN A 126 11.32 -3.37 -16.53
N TYR A 127 11.84 -2.53 -15.63
CA TYR A 127 12.68 -1.36 -15.97
C TYR A 127 13.93 -1.30 -15.08
N PRO A 128 14.89 -2.23 -15.22
CA PRO A 128 16.04 -2.34 -14.33
C PRO A 128 16.93 -1.08 -14.33
N ASP A 129 16.97 -0.35 -15.46
CA ASP A 129 17.78 0.87 -15.62
C ASP A 129 17.15 2.10 -14.92
N LYS A 130 15.91 1.99 -14.41
CA LYS A 130 15.16 3.09 -13.78
C LYS A 130 15.06 3.00 -12.27
N LEU A 131 15.96 2.27 -11.63
CA LEU A 131 15.94 2.07 -10.17
C LEU A 131 16.00 3.40 -9.40
N TYR A 132 16.79 4.37 -9.86
CA TYR A 132 16.87 5.70 -9.26
C TYR A 132 15.56 6.48 -9.43
N ASP A 133 14.94 6.42 -10.60
CA ASP A 133 13.67 7.08 -10.86
C ASP A 133 12.57 6.52 -9.93
N PHE A 134 12.52 5.21 -9.75
CA PHE A 134 11.58 4.56 -8.84
C PHE A 134 11.88 4.83 -7.37
N SER A 135 13.16 4.99 -7.00
CA SER A 135 13.55 5.40 -5.65
C SER A 135 13.02 6.80 -5.32
N ILE A 136 13.15 7.74 -6.25
CA ILE A 136 12.62 9.11 -6.11
C ILE A 136 11.09 9.08 -6.09
N ALA A 137 10.46 8.34 -7.01
CA ALA A 137 9.01 8.20 -7.08
C ALA A 137 8.43 7.62 -5.78
N LEU A 138 9.05 6.59 -5.23
CA LEU A 138 8.67 5.97 -3.96
C LEU A 138 8.77 6.96 -2.80
N PHE A 139 9.88 7.71 -2.72
CA PHE A 139 10.06 8.70 -1.67
C PHE A 139 8.99 9.80 -1.73
N ILE A 140 8.71 10.31 -2.93
CA ILE A 140 7.67 11.35 -3.11
C ILE A 140 6.29 10.79 -2.74
N ALA A 141 5.94 9.59 -3.22
CA ALA A 141 4.66 8.96 -2.91
C ALA A 141 4.49 8.72 -1.40
N TRP A 142 5.53 8.19 -0.74
CA TRP A 142 5.55 8.00 0.70
C TRP A 142 5.45 9.32 1.48
N PHE A 143 6.19 10.36 1.06
CA PHE A 143 6.19 11.65 1.71
C PHE A 143 4.82 12.34 1.63
N LEU A 144 4.17 12.30 0.46
CA LEU A 144 2.80 12.80 0.29
C LEU A 144 1.81 12.00 1.16
N SER A 145 1.97 10.67 1.21
CA SER A 145 1.16 9.81 2.07
C SER A 145 1.36 10.14 3.55
N ALA A 146 2.59 10.39 3.97
CA ALA A 146 2.90 10.80 5.33
C ALA A 146 2.21 12.14 5.69
N ILE A 147 2.27 13.15 4.82
CA ILE A 147 1.58 14.43 5.04
C ILE A 147 0.08 14.22 5.25
N ILE A 148 -0.56 13.41 4.42
CA ILE A 148 -2.00 13.12 4.52
C ILE A 148 -2.30 12.41 5.83
N LEU A 149 -1.53 11.38 6.21
CA LEU A 149 -1.75 10.62 7.44
C LEU A 149 -1.48 11.47 8.70
N PHE A 150 -0.48 12.35 8.69
CA PHE A 150 -0.28 13.33 9.78
C PHE A 150 -1.42 14.33 9.87
N SER A 151 -2.06 14.66 8.76
CA SER A 151 -3.23 15.55 8.70
C SER A 151 -4.55 14.84 9.01
N ALA A 152 -4.54 13.52 9.21
CA ALA A 152 -5.74 12.70 9.37
C ALA A 152 -6.69 13.18 10.48
N ILE A 153 -6.15 13.64 11.63
CA ILE A 153 -6.94 14.15 12.75
C ILE A 153 -7.68 15.45 12.36
N ALA A 154 -7.00 16.35 11.65
CA ALA A 154 -7.61 17.57 11.14
C ALA A 154 -8.64 17.25 10.05
N LEU A 155 -8.30 16.33 9.15
CA LEU A 155 -9.16 15.90 8.06
C LEU A 155 -10.46 15.26 8.59
N GLN A 156 -10.37 14.45 9.65
CA GLN A 156 -11.55 13.89 10.34
C GLN A 156 -12.46 14.98 10.90
N LYS A 157 -11.88 16.07 11.46
CA LYS A 157 -12.65 17.19 12.02
C LYS A 157 -13.43 17.93 10.93
N TYR A 158 -12.84 18.12 9.74
CA TYR A 158 -13.47 18.83 8.63
C TYR A 158 -14.46 17.98 7.83
N LEU A 159 -14.11 16.77 7.50
CA LEU A 159 -14.92 15.88 6.66
C LEU A 159 -15.97 15.09 7.46
N GLY A 160 -15.73 14.90 8.76
CA GLY A 160 -16.55 14.05 9.61
C GLY A 160 -16.48 12.57 9.20
N LYS A 161 -17.12 11.69 9.98
CA LYS A 161 -17.13 10.24 9.71
C LYS A 161 -17.73 9.87 8.35
N ARG A 162 -18.80 10.56 7.94
CA ARG A 162 -19.48 10.28 6.65
C ARG A 162 -18.62 10.66 5.45
N GLY A 163 -17.90 11.78 5.53
CA GLY A 163 -16.98 12.21 4.47
C GLY A 163 -15.79 11.27 4.31
N LEU A 164 -15.21 10.80 5.41
CA LEU A 164 -14.13 9.80 5.38
C LEU A 164 -14.58 8.49 4.74
N ILE A 165 -15.78 7.98 5.09
CA ILE A 165 -16.34 6.76 4.49
C ILE A 165 -16.57 6.95 2.98
N ALA A 166 -17.02 8.13 2.55
CA ALA A 166 -17.22 8.41 1.13
C ALA A 166 -15.90 8.40 0.35
N ILE A 167 -14.84 9.00 0.90
CA ILE A 167 -13.49 8.99 0.33
C ILE A 167 -12.94 7.55 0.28
N GLU A 168 -13.06 6.80 1.37
CA GLU A 168 -12.63 5.41 1.46
C GLU A 168 -13.26 4.55 0.35
N ARG A 169 -14.59 4.67 0.15
CA ARG A 169 -15.28 3.95 -0.92
C ARG A 169 -14.85 4.39 -2.32
N LEU A 170 -14.63 5.69 -2.52
CA LEU A 170 -14.15 6.21 -3.80
C LEU A 170 -12.75 5.68 -4.11
N MET A 171 -11.85 5.69 -3.12
CA MET A 171 -10.51 5.12 -3.27
C MET A 171 -10.57 3.62 -3.52
N GLY A 172 -11.45 2.89 -2.85
CA GLY A 172 -11.71 1.47 -3.13
C GLY A 172 -12.08 1.21 -4.60
N MET A 173 -12.92 2.06 -5.21
CA MET A 173 -13.26 1.95 -6.65
C MET A 173 -12.04 2.16 -7.55
N VAL A 174 -11.18 3.14 -7.23
CA VAL A 174 -9.93 3.39 -7.98
C VAL A 174 -8.99 2.19 -7.85
N LEU A 175 -8.84 1.65 -6.63
CA LEU A 175 -7.97 0.50 -6.36
C LEU A 175 -8.46 -0.77 -7.07
N ILE A 176 -9.78 -0.98 -7.21
CA ILE A 176 -10.31 -2.08 -8.04
C ILE A 176 -9.81 -1.96 -9.48
N ALA A 177 -9.89 -0.77 -10.07
CA ALA A 177 -9.42 -0.57 -11.44
C ALA A 177 -7.92 -0.83 -11.58
N VAL A 178 -7.10 -0.37 -10.62
CA VAL A 178 -5.65 -0.65 -10.57
C VAL A 178 -5.39 -2.16 -10.41
N ALA A 179 -6.11 -2.83 -9.53
CA ALA A 179 -5.96 -4.27 -9.29
C ALA A 179 -6.29 -5.09 -10.54
N VAL A 180 -7.39 -4.75 -11.22
CA VAL A 180 -7.77 -5.41 -12.48
C VAL A 180 -6.72 -5.17 -13.57
N GLN A 181 -6.20 -3.95 -13.69
CA GLN A 181 -5.12 -3.67 -14.65
C GLN A 181 -3.87 -4.50 -14.35
N MET A 182 -3.42 -4.54 -13.09
CA MET A 182 -2.27 -5.36 -12.68
C MET A 182 -2.48 -6.86 -12.96
N PHE A 183 -3.69 -7.35 -12.75
CA PHE A 183 -4.07 -8.74 -13.02
C PHE A 183 -3.98 -9.06 -14.53
N LEU A 184 -4.54 -8.21 -15.37
CA LEU A 184 -4.48 -8.36 -16.83
C LEU A 184 -3.05 -8.28 -17.37
N ASP A 185 -2.24 -7.37 -16.85
CA ASP A 185 -0.84 -7.23 -17.22
C ASP A 185 -0.01 -8.47 -16.79
N GLY A 186 -0.28 -9.02 -15.61
CA GLY A 186 0.32 -10.26 -15.14
C GLY A 186 -0.02 -11.46 -16.05
N ILE A 187 -1.29 -11.61 -16.42
CA ILE A 187 -1.73 -12.67 -17.37
C ILE A 187 -1.07 -12.47 -18.74
N LYS A 188 -1.08 -11.25 -19.29
CA LYS A 188 -0.48 -10.94 -20.58
C LYS A 188 0.99 -11.34 -20.61
N THR A 189 1.75 -10.97 -19.57
CA THR A 189 3.17 -11.32 -19.45
C THR A 189 3.36 -12.83 -19.34
N PHE A 190 2.54 -13.51 -18.54
CA PHE A 190 2.57 -14.98 -18.41
C PHE A 190 2.36 -15.68 -19.76
N LEU A 191 1.36 -15.26 -20.53
CA LEU A 191 1.06 -15.85 -21.85
C LEU A 191 2.18 -15.58 -22.86
N SER A 192 2.79 -14.41 -22.84
CA SER A 192 3.90 -14.05 -23.74
C SER A 192 5.22 -14.77 -23.42
N THR A 193 5.39 -15.25 -22.18
CA THR A 193 6.59 -15.99 -21.76
C THR A 193 6.46 -17.51 -22.04
N THR A 194 5.24 -17.97 -22.33
CA THR A 194 4.94 -19.39 -22.56
C THR A 194 4.88 -19.76 -24.07
N GLN A 195 4.92 -18.76 -24.95
CA GLN A 195 5.10 -18.92 -26.41
C GLN A 195 6.57 -18.79 -26.80
#